data_7c4ad254ca903429bc4578c3693a3835
#
_entry.id   7c4ad254ca903429bc4578c3693a3835
#
_cell.length_a   1.000
_cell.length_b   1.000
_cell.length_c   1.000
_cell.angle_alpha   90.00
_cell.angle_beta   90.00
_cell.angle_gamma   90.00
#
_symmetry.space_group_name_H-M   'P 1'
#
loop_
_entity.id
_entity.type
_entity.pdbx_description
1 polymer ?
#
loop_
_entity_poly.entity_id
_entity_poly.type
_entity_poly.pdbx_seq_one_letter_code
_entity_poly.pdbx_strand_id
1 'polypeptide(L)'
;SDLKEMIKTEIVKVDPENIDYKIIKRAAHIINEGGVVVFPTETVYGIGADTLNEQAVDKIFKAKGRPQDNPLIVHIADFDELYNLAAEVPDNAKKLAEKYWPGPLTMILYKKDILSDKITAGLETAAIRFPANKIALALIKESKKPIAAPSANTSGKPSPTEAAHVAED
;
A
#
# COMPACT_ATOMS: atom_id res chain seq x y z
N SER A 1 8.09 -2.90 27.04
CA SER A 1 6.88 -3.52 26.57
C SER A 1 7.19 -4.43 25.41
N ASP A 2 6.50 -5.49 25.41
CA ASP A 2 6.67 -6.42 24.36
C ASP A 2 5.98 -5.96 23.11
N LEU A 3 6.61 -6.26 21.99
CA LEU A 3 5.96 -6.07 20.71
C LEU A 3 4.61 -6.77 20.66
N LYS A 4 4.46 -7.85 21.40
CA LYS A 4 3.19 -8.57 21.49
C LYS A 4 2.07 -7.75 22.11
N GLU A 5 2.41 -6.87 23.05
CA GLU A 5 1.42 -5.98 23.63
C GLU A 5 1.12 -4.80 22.74
N MET A 6 2.08 -4.42 21.91
CA MET A 6 1.93 -3.28 21.01
C MET A 6 1.22 -3.64 19.72
N ILE A 7 1.25 -4.89 19.31
CA ILE A 7 0.67 -5.34 18.07
C ILE A 7 -0.51 -6.26 18.34
N LYS A 8 -1.68 -5.76 18.05
CA LYS A 8 -2.90 -6.59 18.08
C LYS A 8 -3.24 -6.96 16.66
N THR A 9 -3.58 -8.21 16.45
CA THR A 9 -3.94 -8.70 15.13
C THR A 9 -5.38 -9.17 15.15
N GLU A 10 -6.17 -8.63 14.27
CA GLU A 10 -7.54 -9.05 14.04
C GLU A 10 -7.66 -9.65 12.66
N ILE A 11 -8.48 -10.67 12.57
CA ILE A 11 -8.81 -11.27 11.28
C ILE A 11 -10.23 -10.83 10.94
N VAL A 12 -10.37 -10.10 9.85
CA VAL A 12 -11.67 -9.61 9.43
C VAL A 12 -11.86 -9.95 7.97
N LYS A 13 -13.00 -10.54 7.66
CA LYS A 13 -13.35 -10.82 6.28
C LYS A 13 -14.15 -9.67 5.72
N VAL A 14 -13.76 -9.20 4.53
CA VAL A 14 -14.48 -8.16 3.84
C VAL A 14 -14.92 -8.70 2.48
N ASP A 15 -16.22 -8.63 2.23
CA ASP A 15 -16.78 -9.05 0.95
C ASP A 15 -16.62 -7.89 -0.05
N PRO A 16 -15.87 -8.07 -1.14
CA PRO A 16 -15.68 -6.98 -2.11
C PRO A 16 -16.97 -6.57 -2.82
N GLU A 17 -17.99 -7.42 -2.83
CA GLU A 17 -19.28 -7.10 -3.45
C GLU A 17 -20.23 -6.38 -2.47
N ASN A 18 -19.94 -6.44 -1.18
CA ASN A 18 -20.75 -5.81 -0.15
C ASN A 18 -19.83 -5.34 0.97
N ILE A 19 -19.14 -4.23 0.71
CA ILE A 19 -18.09 -3.73 1.61
C ILE A 19 -18.71 -3.15 2.88
N ASP A 20 -18.25 -3.64 4.03
CA ASP A 20 -18.59 -3.07 5.32
C ASP A 20 -17.64 -1.90 5.60
N TYR A 21 -18.14 -0.69 5.43
CA TYR A 21 -17.32 0.49 5.61
C TYR A 21 -16.90 0.76 7.05
N LYS A 22 -17.54 0.14 8.03
CA LYS A 22 -17.06 0.22 9.41
C LYS A 22 -15.70 -0.43 9.54
N ILE A 23 -15.53 -1.58 8.86
CA ILE A 23 -14.25 -2.29 8.83
C ILE A 23 -13.21 -1.45 8.09
N ILE A 24 -13.58 -0.87 6.97
CA ILE A 24 -12.67 -0.02 6.19
C ILE A 24 -12.23 1.20 7.00
N LYS A 25 -13.15 1.84 7.70
CA LYS A 25 -12.81 2.99 8.56
C LYS A 25 -11.85 2.61 9.67
N ARG A 26 -12.04 1.45 10.25
CA ARG A 26 -11.16 0.94 11.30
C ARG A 26 -9.76 0.67 10.75
N ALA A 27 -9.69 0.02 9.59
CA ALA A 27 -8.42 -0.23 8.93
C ALA A 27 -7.71 1.08 8.55
N ALA A 28 -8.46 2.04 8.03
CA ALA A 28 -7.93 3.36 7.68
C ALA A 28 -7.39 4.09 8.92
N HIS A 29 -8.08 3.96 10.05
CA HIS A 29 -7.62 4.53 11.30
C HIS A 29 -6.26 3.93 11.71
N ILE A 30 -6.12 2.61 11.58
CA ILE A 30 -4.87 1.92 11.87
C ILE A 30 -3.75 2.46 10.97
N ILE A 31 -4.01 2.62 9.69
CA ILE A 31 -3.05 3.21 8.74
C ILE A 31 -2.64 4.62 9.20
N ASN A 32 -3.61 5.44 9.55
CA ASN A 32 -3.37 6.83 9.93
C ASN A 32 -2.65 6.96 11.27
N GLU A 33 -2.73 5.95 12.12
CA GLU A 33 -2.01 5.91 13.39
C GLU A 33 -0.63 5.27 13.27
N GLY A 34 -0.19 4.98 12.05
CA GLY A 34 1.15 4.41 11.82
C GLY A 34 1.19 2.89 11.87
N GLY A 35 0.04 2.24 11.86
CA GLY A 35 -0.03 0.79 11.85
C GLY A 35 0.03 0.22 10.44
N VAL A 36 -0.04 -1.09 10.36
CA VAL A 36 0.05 -1.86 9.14
C VAL A 36 -1.23 -2.66 8.96
N VAL A 37 -1.76 -2.69 7.75
CA VAL A 37 -2.97 -3.42 7.42
C VAL A 37 -2.68 -4.41 6.30
N VAL A 38 -3.15 -5.65 6.47
CA VAL A 38 -3.09 -6.66 5.42
C VAL A 38 -4.43 -6.65 4.69
N PHE A 39 -4.38 -6.50 3.38
CA PHE A 39 -5.59 -6.38 2.57
C PHE A 39 -5.49 -7.22 1.30
N PRO A 40 -6.62 -7.65 0.75
CA PRO A 40 -6.61 -8.46 -0.46
C PRO A 40 -6.34 -7.62 -1.70
N THR A 41 -5.66 -8.23 -2.66
CA THR A 41 -5.50 -7.69 -4.01
C THR A 41 -6.12 -8.68 -4.99
N GLU A 42 -5.94 -8.47 -6.30
CA GLU A 42 -6.55 -9.32 -7.30
C GLU A 42 -6.05 -10.77 -7.25
N THR A 43 -4.78 -10.96 -6.91
CA THR A 43 -4.15 -12.28 -6.97
C THR A 43 -3.60 -12.77 -5.65
N VAL A 44 -3.24 -11.86 -4.75
CA VAL A 44 -2.60 -12.18 -3.47
C VAL A 44 -3.09 -11.18 -2.43
N TYR A 45 -2.58 -11.30 -1.22
CA TYR A 45 -2.80 -10.30 -0.19
C TYR A 45 -1.63 -9.34 -0.13
N GLY A 46 -1.92 -8.09 0.19
CA GLY A 46 -0.90 -7.07 0.36
C GLY A 46 -0.80 -6.64 1.82
N ILE A 47 0.36 -6.16 2.19
CA ILE A 47 0.58 -5.54 3.48
C ILE A 47 0.89 -4.07 3.23
N GLY A 48 0.13 -3.18 3.84
CA GLY A 48 0.24 -1.77 3.53
C GLY A 48 0.37 -0.88 4.72
N ALA A 49 0.98 0.28 4.49
CA ALA A 49 1.18 1.31 5.49
C ALA A 49 1.08 2.69 4.83
N ASP A 50 0.93 3.72 5.67
CA ASP A 50 0.97 5.10 5.21
C ASP A 50 2.31 5.38 4.53
N THR A 51 2.28 5.70 3.26
CA THR A 51 3.47 5.97 2.45
C THR A 51 4.32 7.09 3.05
N LEU A 52 3.68 8.05 3.71
CA LEU A 52 4.37 9.23 4.24
C LEU A 52 4.86 9.06 5.68
N ASN A 53 4.67 7.90 6.26
CA ASN A 53 5.12 7.59 7.62
C ASN A 53 6.24 6.55 7.57
N GLU A 54 7.49 7.02 7.73
CA GLU A 54 8.65 6.14 7.61
C GLU A 54 8.69 5.04 8.66
N GLN A 55 8.18 5.32 9.86
CA GLN A 55 8.13 4.30 10.92
C GLN A 55 7.15 3.18 10.56
N ALA A 56 6.03 3.55 9.96
CA ALA A 56 5.05 2.57 9.48
C ALA A 56 5.63 1.73 8.35
N VAL A 57 6.37 2.36 7.44
CA VAL A 57 7.04 1.67 6.34
C VAL A 57 8.06 0.67 6.87
N ASP A 58 8.80 1.02 7.91
CA ASP A 58 9.74 0.10 8.56
C ASP A 58 9.05 -1.16 9.09
N LYS A 59 7.81 -1.04 9.55
CA LYS A 59 7.04 -2.20 10.01
C LYS A 59 6.75 -3.19 8.90
N ILE A 60 6.57 -2.69 7.67
CA ILE A 60 6.39 -3.58 6.51
C ILE A 60 7.62 -4.46 6.32
N PHE A 61 8.81 -3.85 6.33
CA PHE A 61 10.05 -4.60 6.13
C PHE A 61 10.30 -5.60 7.26
N LYS A 62 10.01 -5.22 8.49
CA LYS A 62 10.13 -6.13 9.63
C LYS A 62 9.17 -7.31 9.51
N ALA A 63 7.93 -7.04 9.13
CA ALA A 63 6.92 -8.09 8.98
C ALA A 63 7.28 -9.09 7.89
N LYS A 64 7.93 -8.62 6.83
CA LYS A 64 8.34 -9.47 5.72
C LYS A 64 9.68 -10.16 5.96
N GLY A 65 10.43 -9.73 6.98
CA GLY A 65 11.76 -10.26 7.23
C GLY A 65 12.75 -9.96 6.12
N ARG A 66 12.55 -8.86 5.41
CA ARG A 66 13.36 -8.50 4.24
C ARG A 66 14.17 -7.23 4.46
N PRO A 67 15.36 -7.14 3.86
CA PRO A 67 16.07 -5.87 3.80
C PRO A 67 15.36 -4.90 2.84
N GLN A 68 15.72 -3.63 2.95
CA GLN A 68 15.11 -2.55 2.16
C GLN A 68 15.77 -2.42 0.79
N ASP A 69 15.96 -3.51 0.08
CA ASP A 69 16.65 -3.50 -1.21
C ASP A 69 15.69 -3.41 -2.40
N ASN A 70 14.40 -3.66 -2.18
CA ASN A 70 13.39 -3.57 -3.23
C ASN A 70 12.42 -2.43 -2.96
N PRO A 71 12.11 -1.61 -3.97
CA PRO A 71 11.13 -0.55 -3.79
C PRO A 71 9.76 -1.08 -3.40
N LEU A 72 9.04 -0.31 -2.61
CA LEU A 72 7.62 -0.54 -2.37
C LEU A 72 6.82 0.12 -3.49
N ILE A 73 5.63 -0.39 -3.72
CA ILE A 73 4.70 0.21 -4.68
C ILE A 73 3.78 1.15 -3.93
N VAL A 74 3.70 2.38 -4.40
CA VAL A 74 2.79 3.39 -3.85
C VAL A 74 1.44 3.24 -4.54
N HIS A 75 0.41 2.92 -3.77
CA HIS A 75 -0.93 2.72 -4.30
C HIS A 75 -1.76 3.97 -4.10
N ILE A 76 -2.37 4.43 -5.18
CA ILE A 76 -3.22 5.63 -5.18
C ILE A 76 -4.65 5.25 -5.56
N ALA A 77 -5.60 6.11 -5.23
CA ALA A 77 -7.01 5.91 -5.58
C ALA A 77 -7.58 7.12 -6.33
N ASP A 78 -6.72 8.00 -6.82
CA ASP A 78 -7.08 9.22 -7.51
C ASP A 78 -5.93 9.59 -8.45
N PHE A 79 -6.24 9.97 -9.70
CA PHE A 79 -5.22 10.39 -10.66
C PHE A 79 -4.44 11.61 -10.16
N ASP A 80 -5.08 12.50 -9.44
CA ASP A 80 -4.41 13.72 -8.96
C ASP A 80 -3.29 13.40 -7.98
N GLU A 81 -3.38 12.29 -7.26
CA GLU A 81 -2.29 11.86 -6.36
C GLU A 81 -0.99 11.60 -7.11
N LEU A 82 -1.08 11.19 -8.35
CA LEU A 82 0.11 10.95 -9.15
C LEU A 82 0.99 12.20 -9.22
N TYR A 83 0.36 13.36 -9.37
CA TYR A 83 1.08 14.64 -9.49
C TYR A 83 1.68 15.11 -8.16
N ASN A 84 1.18 14.60 -7.06
CA ASN A 84 1.76 14.89 -5.74
C ASN A 84 3.01 14.05 -5.47
N LEU A 85 3.14 12.92 -6.14
CA LEU A 85 4.19 11.94 -5.88
C LEU A 85 5.29 11.95 -6.93
N ALA A 86 4.92 12.16 -8.19
CA ALA A 86 5.85 12.15 -9.31
C ALA A 86 6.35 13.56 -9.62
N ALA A 87 7.65 13.70 -9.79
CA ALA A 87 8.26 14.96 -10.16
C ALA A 87 7.89 15.35 -11.58
N GLU A 88 7.65 14.35 -12.41
CA GLU A 88 7.35 14.55 -13.83
C GLU A 88 6.45 13.42 -14.31
N VAL A 89 5.40 13.76 -15.07
CA VAL A 89 4.50 12.79 -15.68
C VAL A 89 4.51 13.03 -17.19
N PRO A 90 5.34 12.29 -17.93
CA PRO A 90 5.40 12.45 -19.39
C PRO A 90 4.06 12.12 -20.06
N ASP A 91 3.85 12.66 -21.27
CA ASP A 91 2.60 12.45 -21.99
C ASP A 91 2.29 10.98 -22.25
N ASN A 92 3.31 10.18 -22.56
CA ASN A 92 3.10 8.73 -22.76
C ASN A 92 2.67 8.04 -21.46
N ALA A 93 3.15 8.50 -20.31
CA ALA A 93 2.72 7.97 -19.02
C ALA A 93 1.26 8.32 -18.75
N LYS A 94 0.84 9.56 -19.07
CA LYS A 94 -0.57 9.96 -18.93
C LYS A 94 -1.48 9.07 -19.78
N LYS A 95 -1.07 8.81 -21.02
CA LYS A 95 -1.84 7.96 -21.93
C LYS A 95 -1.98 6.54 -21.43
N LEU A 96 -0.89 5.98 -20.89
CA LEU A 96 -0.91 4.65 -20.31
C LEU A 96 -1.82 4.59 -19.08
N ALA A 97 -1.73 5.61 -18.23
CA ALA A 97 -2.58 5.68 -17.04
C ALA A 97 -4.05 5.77 -17.41
N GLU A 98 -4.41 6.61 -18.39
CA GLU A 98 -5.79 6.73 -18.84
C GLU A 98 -6.33 5.43 -19.42
N LYS A 99 -5.47 4.63 -20.05
CA LYS A 99 -5.88 3.38 -20.68
C LYS A 99 -5.96 2.22 -19.72
N TYR A 100 -5.03 2.12 -18.75
CA TYR A 100 -4.86 0.93 -17.94
C TYR A 100 -5.17 1.11 -16.46
N TRP A 101 -5.35 2.32 -15.98
CA TRP A 101 -5.71 2.57 -14.59
C TRP A 101 -7.19 2.89 -14.44
N PRO A 102 -7.83 2.36 -13.41
CA PRO A 102 -7.35 1.42 -12.39
C PRO A 102 -7.05 0.04 -12.98
N GLY A 103 -6.01 -0.60 -12.47
CA GLY A 103 -5.61 -1.92 -12.97
C GLY A 103 -4.24 -2.35 -12.49
N PRO A 104 -3.68 -3.40 -13.11
CA PRO A 104 -2.43 -3.99 -12.65
C PRO A 104 -1.16 -3.25 -13.07
N LEU A 105 -1.28 -2.23 -13.91
CA LEU A 105 -0.11 -1.51 -14.40
C LEU A 105 0.58 -0.75 -13.27
N THR A 106 1.87 -0.99 -13.07
CA THR A 106 2.73 -0.21 -12.19
C THR A 106 3.60 0.67 -13.05
N MET A 107 3.63 1.95 -12.74
CA MET A 107 4.44 2.92 -13.50
C MET A 107 5.64 3.34 -12.67
N ILE A 108 6.78 3.44 -13.32
CA ILE A 108 8.02 3.89 -12.70
C ILE A 108 8.28 5.31 -13.17
N LEU A 109 8.22 6.26 -12.24
CA LEU A 109 8.37 7.67 -12.53
C LEU A 109 9.35 8.32 -11.56
N TYR A 110 9.99 9.41 -12.00
CA TYR A 110 10.84 10.18 -11.09
C TYR A 110 9.99 10.73 -9.96
N LYS A 111 10.50 10.57 -8.74
CA LYS A 111 9.76 10.91 -7.52
C LYS A 111 9.98 12.34 -7.07
N LYS A 112 9.00 12.88 -6.37
CA LYS A 112 9.18 14.08 -5.56
C LYS A 112 9.79 13.71 -4.21
N ASP A 113 10.38 14.70 -3.55
CA ASP A 113 11.06 14.49 -2.27
C ASP A 113 10.14 14.06 -1.14
N ILE A 114 8.84 14.18 -1.30
CA ILE A 114 7.86 13.69 -0.32
C ILE A 114 7.97 12.19 -0.09
N LEU A 115 8.46 11.46 -1.09
CA LEU A 115 8.68 10.02 -0.96
C LEU A 115 10.10 9.76 -0.47
N SER A 116 10.21 9.09 0.67
CA SER A 116 11.50 8.81 1.28
C SER A 116 12.26 7.71 0.55
N ASP A 117 13.55 7.63 0.82
CA ASP A 117 14.40 6.58 0.27
C ASP A 117 13.99 5.20 0.76
N LYS A 118 13.29 5.09 1.87
CA LYS A 118 12.77 3.80 2.34
C LYS A 118 11.72 3.24 1.39
N ILE A 119 10.90 4.11 0.81
CA ILE A 119 9.89 3.71 -0.19
C ILE A 119 10.56 3.27 -1.49
N THR A 120 11.57 4.00 -1.93
CA THR A 120 12.15 3.84 -3.27
C THR A 120 13.43 3.02 -3.26
N ALA A 121 13.83 2.47 -2.13
CA ALA A 121 15.10 1.73 -1.99
C ALA A 121 16.30 2.57 -2.44
N GLY A 122 16.27 3.87 -2.18
CA GLY A 122 17.32 4.79 -2.56
C GLY A 122 17.33 5.23 -4.02
N LEU A 123 16.35 4.81 -4.81
CA LEU A 123 16.26 5.19 -6.21
C LEU A 123 15.61 6.56 -6.36
N GLU A 124 15.92 7.22 -7.46
CA GLU A 124 15.29 8.49 -7.82
C GLU A 124 13.88 8.32 -8.38
N THR A 125 13.48 7.08 -8.62
CA THR A 125 12.17 6.76 -9.18
C THR A 125 11.31 6.07 -8.13
N ALA A 126 9.99 6.19 -8.31
CA ALA A 126 9.01 5.50 -7.49
C ALA A 126 8.11 4.65 -8.37
N ALA A 127 7.71 3.52 -7.82
CA ALA A 127 6.73 2.63 -8.45
C ALA A 127 5.36 3.02 -7.94
N ILE A 128 4.45 3.35 -8.85
CA ILE A 128 3.11 3.86 -8.52
C ILE A 128 2.06 3.04 -9.26
N ARG A 129 1.00 2.70 -8.55
CA ARG A 129 -0.10 1.92 -9.12
C ARG A 129 -1.45 2.47 -8.63
N PHE A 130 -2.43 2.46 -9.54
CA PHE A 130 -3.82 2.76 -9.20
C PHE A 130 -4.57 1.43 -9.30
N PRO A 131 -4.79 0.72 -8.17
CA PRO A 131 -5.36 -0.62 -8.20
C PRO A 131 -6.85 -0.61 -8.57
N ALA A 132 -7.31 -1.72 -9.13
CA ALA A 132 -8.73 -1.92 -9.43
C ALA A 132 -9.49 -2.58 -8.29
N ASN A 133 -8.80 -3.19 -7.35
CA ASN A 133 -9.43 -3.90 -6.24
C ASN A 133 -10.26 -2.95 -5.38
N LYS A 134 -11.52 -3.28 -5.19
CA LYS A 134 -12.48 -2.41 -4.49
C LYS A 134 -12.14 -2.18 -3.03
N ILE A 135 -11.60 -3.20 -2.37
CA ILE A 135 -11.24 -3.09 -0.96
C ILE A 135 -10.01 -2.21 -0.81
N ALA A 136 -9.01 -2.41 -1.65
CA ALA A 136 -7.82 -1.57 -1.65
C ALA A 136 -8.17 -0.11 -1.91
N LEU A 137 -9.03 0.15 -2.91
CA LEU A 137 -9.48 1.51 -3.22
C LEU A 137 -10.24 2.13 -2.06
N ALA A 138 -11.14 1.38 -1.43
CA ALA A 138 -11.90 1.89 -0.29
C ALA A 138 -10.97 2.27 0.86
N LEU A 139 -9.96 1.44 1.12
CA LEU A 139 -9.00 1.70 2.19
C LEU A 139 -8.16 2.95 1.90
N ILE A 140 -7.66 3.09 0.68
CA ILE A 140 -6.89 4.27 0.28
C ILE A 140 -7.74 5.54 0.41
N LYS A 141 -8.96 5.50 -0.10
CA LYS A 141 -9.87 6.65 -0.06
C LYS A 141 -10.22 7.03 1.37
N GLU A 142 -10.50 6.05 2.20
CA GLU A 142 -10.89 6.31 3.59
C GLU A 142 -9.72 6.85 4.40
N SER A 143 -8.52 6.32 4.19
CA SER A 143 -7.32 6.80 4.88
C SER A 143 -6.86 8.17 4.37
N LYS A 144 -7.28 8.53 3.15
CA LYS A 144 -6.91 9.80 2.49
C LYS A 144 -5.41 9.95 2.28
N LYS A 145 -4.73 8.83 2.10
CA LYS A 145 -3.28 8.79 1.91
C LYS A 145 -2.92 7.69 0.95
N PRO A 146 -1.86 7.87 0.15
CA PRO A 146 -1.35 6.76 -0.62
C PRO A 146 -0.80 5.69 0.31
N ILE A 147 -1.01 4.44 -0.06
CA ILE A 147 -0.60 3.29 0.76
C ILE A 147 0.56 2.58 0.09
N ALA A 148 1.65 2.44 0.82
CA ALA A 148 2.81 1.70 0.36
C ALA A 148 2.65 0.22 0.66
N ALA A 149 2.98 -0.62 -0.31
CA ALA A 149 2.94 -2.07 -0.15
C ALA A 149 4.03 -2.70 -1.01
N PRO A 150 4.59 -3.83 -0.59
CA PRO A 150 5.55 -4.53 -1.43
C PRO A 150 4.88 -5.09 -2.67
N SER A 151 5.67 -5.33 -3.71
CA SER A 151 5.16 -5.98 -4.90
C SER A 151 4.69 -7.38 -4.58
N ALA A 152 3.67 -7.84 -5.29
CA ALA A 152 3.23 -9.22 -5.18
C ALA A 152 4.39 -10.13 -5.54
N ASN A 153 4.76 -11.00 -4.61
CA ASN A 153 5.93 -11.83 -4.77
C ASN A 153 5.55 -13.29 -4.61
N THR A 154 5.83 -14.05 -5.63
CA THR A 154 5.52 -15.47 -5.64
C THR A 154 6.42 -16.29 -4.72
N SER A 155 7.60 -15.79 -4.38
CA SER A 155 8.57 -16.56 -3.60
C SER A 155 8.42 -16.40 -2.09
N GLY A 156 7.92 -15.27 -1.63
CA GLY A 156 7.81 -14.97 -0.20
C GLY A 156 6.36 -14.79 0.24
N LYS A 157 5.48 -15.57 -0.30
CA LYS A 157 4.05 -15.41 -0.04
C LYS A 157 3.68 -15.77 1.39
N PRO A 158 2.92 -14.89 2.08
CA PRO A 158 2.33 -15.26 3.35
C PRO A 158 1.24 -16.30 3.14
N SER A 159 0.91 -17.03 4.19
CA SER A 159 -0.23 -17.93 4.11
C SER A 159 -1.52 -17.10 3.99
N PRO A 160 -2.57 -17.64 3.37
CA PRO A 160 -3.84 -16.94 3.30
C PRO A 160 -4.40 -16.55 4.66
N THR A 161 -4.08 -17.31 5.69
CA THR A 161 -4.53 -17.04 7.05
C THR A 161 -3.90 -15.77 7.60
N GLU A 162 -2.62 -15.58 7.35
CA GLU A 162 -1.92 -14.37 7.80
C GLU A 162 -2.35 -13.14 7.02
N ALA A 163 -2.74 -13.35 5.78
CA ALA A 163 -3.07 -12.27 4.88
C ALA A 163 -4.39 -11.58 5.20
N ALA A 164 -5.21 -12.17 6.03
CA ALA A 164 -6.49 -11.58 6.43
C ALA A 164 -6.39 -10.80 7.74
N HIS A 165 -5.20 -10.48 8.17
CA HIS A 165 -4.97 -9.81 9.44
C HIS A 165 -4.95 -8.31 9.31
N VAL A 166 -5.54 -7.64 10.31
CA VAL A 166 -5.38 -6.21 10.54
C VAL A 166 -4.50 -6.08 11.78
N ALA A 167 -3.33 -5.50 11.62
CA ALA A 167 -2.38 -5.35 12.72
C ALA A 167 -2.58 -3.99 13.40
N GLU A 168 -2.78 -4.02 14.70
CA GLU A 168 -2.90 -2.83 15.52
C GLU A 168 -1.73 -2.74 16.47
N ASP A 169 -1.22 -1.55 16.68
CA ASP A 169 -0.16 -1.31 17.65
C ASP A 169 -0.72 -1.06 19.04
#